data_1a14d012a9c863711326112f54d89ba8
#
_entry.id   1a14d012a9c863711326112f54d89ba8
#
_cell.length_a   1.000
_cell.length_b   1.000
_cell.length_c   1.000
_cell.angle_alpha   90.00
_cell.angle_beta   90.00
_cell.angle_gamma   90.00
#
_symmetry.space_group_name_H-M   'P 1'
#
loop_
_entity.id
_entity.type
_entity.pdbx_description
1 polymer ?
#
loop_
_entity_poly.entity_id
_entity_poly.type
_entity_poly.pdbx_seq_one_letter_code
_entity_poly.pdbx_strand_id
1 'polypeptide(L)'
;MMTQTAAATRNAAAEMADERARASAWFETLRDRICAAFERIEDMQTSGPFADLAPGRFARKETRRAGEGEGDQGGGVMSVLRGGRAFEKVGVNVSAVYGALGAQAQRSLTARREIAGLADDPRFWASGISLVAHMRSPRVPAVHMNTRMFWTPFCWWFGGGTDLNPMVEVAEDTAFFHNVLKRALDPHDPGYYPRYKAWADDYFMIRHWNEARGVGGVFCDDHCTGDWEADFAFTRAMGEAFLDAYIPIVERRMDEPWTEAERAHQLFRRGRYAEFNLVYDRGTRFGLETGHNPEAVLMSLPPVATWP
;
A
#
# COMPACT_ATOMS: atom_id res chain seq x y z
N MET A 1 -13.75 -16.97 -24.73
CA MET A 1 -12.90 -17.98 -24.07
C MET A 1 -12.67 -17.65 -22.58
N MET A 2 -13.55 -16.86 -21.95
CA MET A 2 -13.46 -16.45 -20.52
C MET A 2 -14.41 -17.22 -19.58
N THR A 3 -15.27 -18.08 -20.08
CA THR A 3 -16.30 -18.76 -19.28
C THR A 3 -15.86 -20.02 -18.57
N GLN A 4 -14.80 -20.70 -19.03
CA GLN A 4 -14.31 -21.92 -18.37
C GLN A 4 -13.42 -21.64 -17.14
N THR A 5 -12.73 -20.50 -17.11
CA THR A 5 -11.89 -20.09 -15.98
C THR A 5 -12.74 -19.71 -14.75
N ALA A 6 -13.90 -19.11 -14.96
CA ALA A 6 -14.80 -18.72 -13.87
C ALA A 6 -15.45 -19.93 -13.15
N ALA A 7 -15.69 -21.04 -13.86
CA ALA A 7 -16.31 -22.24 -13.27
C ALA A 7 -15.30 -23.08 -12.47
N ALA A 8 -14.03 -23.15 -12.91
CA ALA A 8 -12.95 -23.82 -12.17
C ALA A 8 -12.57 -23.04 -10.90
N THR A 9 -12.65 -21.71 -10.94
CA THR A 9 -12.39 -20.82 -9.78
C THR A 9 -13.47 -21.00 -8.70
N ARG A 10 -14.72 -21.32 -9.06
CA ARG A 10 -15.82 -21.52 -8.10
C ARG A 10 -15.60 -22.67 -7.11
N ASN A 11 -15.02 -23.79 -7.54
CA ASN A 11 -14.80 -24.93 -6.66
C ASN A 11 -13.55 -24.80 -5.79
N ALA A 12 -12.55 -24.02 -6.23
CA ALA A 12 -11.31 -23.82 -5.51
C ALA A 12 -11.41 -22.76 -4.39
N ALA A 13 -12.39 -21.86 -4.46
CA ALA A 13 -12.50 -20.76 -3.47
C ALA A 13 -13.28 -21.14 -2.20
N ALA A 14 -14.02 -22.26 -2.19
CA ALA A 14 -14.99 -22.58 -1.15
C ALA A 14 -14.39 -22.65 0.28
N GLU A 15 -13.13 -23.02 0.45
CA GLU A 15 -12.48 -23.17 1.77
C GLU A 15 -10.99 -22.87 1.75
N MET A 16 -10.58 -21.66 1.43
CA MET A 16 -9.15 -21.26 1.39
C MET A 16 -8.65 -20.82 2.79
N ALA A 17 -8.93 -21.60 3.82
CA ALA A 17 -8.58 -21.21 5.20
C ALA A 17 -7.06 -21.17 5.42
N ASP A 18 -6.34 -22.15 4.88
CA ASP A 18 -4.88 -22.21 4.99
C ASP A 18 -4.20 -21.11 4.16
N GLU A 19 -4.67 -20.87 2.94
CA GLU A 19 -4.16 -19.80 2.07
C GLU A 19 -4.39 -18.43 2.69
N ARG A 20 -5.57 -18.17 3.24
CA ARG A 20 -5.89 -16.94 3.96
C ARG A 20 -5.00 -16.75 5.19
N ALA A 21 -4.79 -17.79 5.97
CA ALA A 21 -3.90 -17.77 7.14
C ALA A 21 -2.45 -17.50 6.73
N ARG A 22 -1.96 -18.16 5.68
CA ARG A 22 -0.61 -17.95 5.13
C ARG A 22 -0.42 -16.53 4.60
N ALA A 23 -1.39 -15.99 3.90
CA ALA A 23 -1.35 -14.62 3.40
C ALA A 23 -1.29 -13.61 4.57
N SER A 24 -2.16 -13.75 5.59
CA SER A 24 -2.13 -12.89 6.78
C SER A 24 -0.79 -12.95 7.51
N ALA A 25 -0.28 -14.13 7.78
CA ALA A 25 1.01 -14.31 8.48
C ALA A 25 2.18 -13.66 7.71
N TRP A 26 2.14 -13.71 6.38
CA TRP A 26 3.16 -13.06 5.56
C TRP A 26 3.04 -11.53 5.63
N PHE A 27 1.84 -10.95 5.57
CA PHE A 27 1.66 -9.50 5.72
C PHE A 27 2.17 -8.99 7.07
N GLU A 28 1.96 -9.75 8.14
CA GLU A 28 2.50 -9.43 9.47
C GLU A 28 4.03 -9.50 9.48
N THR A 29 4.61 -10.52 8.89
CA THR A 29 6.07 -10.67 8.76
C THR A 29 6.67 -9.53 7.94
N LEU A 30 6.04 -9.15 6.84
CA LEU A 30 6.49 -8.03 6.01
C LEU A 30 6.43 -6.71 6.78
N ARG A 31 5.34 -6.44 7.54
CA ARG A 31 5.23 -5.29 8.43
C ARG A 31 6.42 -5.23 9.41
N ASP A 32 6.74 -6.34 10.05
CA ASP A 32 7.80 -6.37 11.05
C ASP A 32 9.18 -6.11 10.43
N ARG A 33 9.44 -6.66 9.26
CA ARG A 33 10.66 -6.39 8.47
C ARG A 33 10.76 -4.92 8.07
N ILE A 34 9.67 -4.31 7.61
CA ILE A 34 9.62 -2.90 7.22
C ILE A 34 9.84 -2.00 8.44
N CYS A 35 9.13 -2.24 9.54
CA CYS A 35 9.29 -1.48 10.77
C CYS A 35 10.74 -1.53 11.26
N ALA A 36 11.34 -2.71 11.30
CA ALA A 36 12.74 -2.87 11.74
C ALA A 36 13.73 -2.16 10.78
N ALA A 37 13.49 -2.18 9.46
CA ALA A 37 14.32 -1.49 8.50
C ALA A 37 14.24 0.05 8.68
N PHE A 38 13.05 0.58 8.95
CA PHE A 38 12.86 2.02 9.14
C PHE A 38 13.40 2.50 10.49
N GLU A 39 13.25 1.72 11.57
CA GLU A 39 13.88 2.03 12.85
C GLU A 39 15.40 1.99 12.76
N ARG A 40 15.99 1.12 11.94
CA ARG A 40 17.42 1.12 11.66
C ARG A 40 17.86 2.39 10.93
N ILE A 41 17.07 2.92 9.98
CA ILE A 41 17.35 4.21 9.35
C ILE A 41 17.33 5.34 10.38
N GLU A 42 16.36 5.34 11.29
CA GLU A 42 16.33 6.31 12.40
C GLU A 42 17.59 6.28 13.29
N ASP A 43 18.11 5.08 13.53
CA ASP A 43 19.35 4.92 14.29
C ASP A 43 20.60 5.39 13.51
N MET A 44 20.60 5.19 12.19
CA MET A 44 21.71 5.61 11.31
C MET A 44 21.76 7.13 11.10
N GLN A 45 20.63 7.84 11.18
CA GLN A 45 20.56 9.29 11.00
C GLN A 45 21.14 10.02 12.21
N THR A 46 22.46 10.16 12.23
CA THR A 46 23.22 10.81 13.33
C THR A 46 23.75 12.18 12.97
N SER A 47 23.46 12.68 11.76
CA SER A 47 23.87 13.99 11.24
C SER A 47 22.65 14.79 10.74
N GLY A 48 22.89 16.07 10.43
CA GLY A 48 21.86 16.96 9.90
C GLY A 48 20.98 17.64 10.96
N PRO A 49 19.96 18.41 10.54
CA PRO A 49 19.24 19.34 11.41
C PRO A 49 18.34 18.65 12.47
N PHE A 50 18.13 17.36 12.39
CA PHE A 50 17.29 16.59 13.32
C PHE A 50 18.04 15.51 14.09
N ALA A 51 19.38 15.50 14.02
CA ALA A 51 20.22 14.49 14.70
C ALA A 51 20.06 14.49 16.23
N ASP A 52 19.72 15.63 16.81
CA ASP A 52 19.51 15.79 18.27
C ASP A 52 18.16 15.21 18.75
N LEU A 53 17.25 14.90 17.84
CA LEU A 53 16.00 14.24 18.21
C LEU A 53 16.27 12.78 18.64
N ALA A 54 15.38 12.24 19.45
CA ALA A 54 15.35 10.81 19.68
C ALA A 54 15.05 10.07 18.36
N PRO A 55 15.71 8.93 18.08
CA PRO A 55 15.34 8.13 16.92
C PRO A 55 13.90 7.64 17.03
N GLY A 56 13.16 7.76 15.95
CA GLY A 56 11.77 7.36 15.88
C GLY A 56 11.57 5.86 16.13
N ARG A 57 10.46 5.50 16.76
CA ARG A 57 10.06 4.11 17.01
C ARG A 57 8.58 3.94 16.67
N PHE A 58 8.22 2.76 16.21
CA PHE A 58 6.83 2.44 15.92
C PHE A 58 6.05 2.17 17.20
N ALA A 59 5.02 2.97 17.43
CA ALA A 59 3.96 2.65 18.38
C ALA A 59 2.92 1.76 17.69
N ARG A 60 2.60 0.61 18.30
CA ARG A 60 1.61 -0.33 17.80
C ARG A 60 0.30 -0.19 18.57
N LYS A 61 -0.81 -0.18 17.84
CA LYS A 61 -2.17 -0.11 18.39
C LYS A 61 -3.06 -1.08 17.65
N GLU A 62 -3.70 -1.99 18.37
CA GLU A 62 -4.75 -2.83 17.81
C GLU A 62 -5.95 -1.99 17.41
N THR A 63 -6.54 -2.34 16.29
CA THR A 63 -7.78 -1.73 15.77
C THR A 63 -8.80 -2.81 15.50
N ARG A 64 -10.08 -2.51 15.75
CA ARG A 64 -11.19 -3.38 15.41
C ARG A 64 -12.04 -2.72 14.35
N ARG A 65 -12.61 -3.52 13.46
CA ARG A 65 -13.59 -3.03 12.51
C ARG A 65 -14.90 -2.79 13.24
N ALA A 66 -15.47 -1.59 13.10
CA ALA A 66 -16.80 -1.25 13.55
C ALA A 66 -17.75 -1.41 12.36
N GLY A 67 -18.34 -2.59 12.18
CA GLY A 67 -19.31 -2.86 11.11
C GLY A 67 -20.75 -2.91 11.61
N GLU A 68 -21.71 -2.77 10.68
CA GLU A 68 -23.11 -3.08 10.93
C GLU A 68 -23.25 -4.59 11.04
N GLY A 69 -23.37 -5.11 12.25
CA GLY A 69 -23.56 -6.54 12.51
C GLY A 69 -23.09 -6.93 13.90
N GLU A 70 -23.73 -7.99 14.46
CA GLU A 70 -23.29 -8.59 15.70
C GLU A 70 -22.10 -9.52 15.45
N GLY A 71 -21.08 -9.45 16.30
CA GLY A 71 -19.94 -10.36 16.31
C GLY A 71 -18.61 -9.73 15.85
N ASP A 72 -17.58 -10.56 15.85
CA ASP A 72 -16.22 -10.18 15.42
C ASP A 72 -16.18 -10.06 13.90
N GLN A 73 -15.74 -8.91 13.40
CA GLN A 73 -15.56 -8.63 11.97
C GLN A 73 -14.09 -8.41 11.62
N GLY A 74 -13.20 -8.81 12.51
CA GLY A 74 -11.77 -8.63 12.35
C GLY A 74 -11.28 -7.25 12.77
N GLY A 75 -10.06 -6.96 12.37
CA GLY A 75 -9.37 -5.73 12.74
C GLY A 75 -7.97 -5.71 12.18
N GLY A 76 -7.05 -5.12 12.93
CA GLY A 76 -5.66 -5.07 12.52
C GLY A 76 -4.75 -4.46 13.57
N VAL A 77 -3.51 -4.23 13.16
CA VAL A 77 -2.51 -3.51 13.96
C VAL A 77 -2.03 -2.30 13.17
N MET A 78 -2.28 -1.15 13.71
CA MET A 78 -1.72 0.11 13.23
C MET A 78 -0.35 0.30 13.88
N SER A 79 0.70 0.43 13.07
CA SER A 79 2.06 0.72 13.51
C SER A 79 2.45 2.09 12.99
N VAL A 80 2.64 3.07 13.86
CA VAL A 80 2.93 4.45 13.47
C VAL A 80 4.17 4.98 14.16
N LEU A 81 5.12 5.48 13.36
CA LEU A 81 6.28 6.25 13.81
C LEU A 81 5.99 7.74 13.55
N ARG A 82 6.25 8.59 14.53
CA ARG A 82 6.07 10.04 14.44
C ARG A 82 7.27 10.78 15.02
N GLY A 83 7.63 11.89 14.39
CA GLY A 83 8.59 12.83 14.94
C GLY A 83 10.03 12.29 15.05
N GLY A 84 10.40 11.28 14.26
CA GLY A 84 11.74 10.75 14.18
C GLY A 84 12.76 11.69 13.56
N ARG A 85 14.00 11.23 13.42
CA ARG A 85 15.11 11.97 12.80
C ARG A 85 14.98 12.01 11.28
N ALA A 86 14.76 10.86 10.65
CA ALA A 86 14.58 10.70 9.21
C ALA A 86 13.12 10.81 8.80
N PHE A 87 12.23 10.17 9.53
CA PHE A 87 10.81 10.10 9.23
C PHE A 87 10.00 11.09 10.07
N GLU A 88 9.27 11.98 9.41
CA GLU A 88 8.35 12.88 10.08
C GLU A 88 7.07 12.13 10.50
N LYS A 89 6.59 11.24 9.64
CA LYS A 89 5.52 10.30 9.92
C LYS A 89 5.60 9.09 8.99
N VAL A 90 5.47 7.91 9.57
CA VAL A 90 5.27 6.65 8.83
C VAL A 90 4.11 5.88 9.44
N GLY A 91 3.29 5.28 8.62
CA GLY A 91 2.32 4.28 9.03
C GLY A 91 2.56 2.97 8.29
N VAL A 92 2.58 1.86 9.01
CA VAL A 92 2.65 0.49 8.47
C VAL A 92 1.54 -0.33 9.12
N ASN A 93 0.44 -0.50 8.44
CA ASN A 93 -0.77 -1.13 8.98
C ASN A 93 -1.00 -2.49 8.35
N VAL A 94 -1.34 -3.47 9.18
CA VAL A 94 -1.84 -4.77 8.75
C VAL A 94 -3.26 -4.94 9.25
N SER A 95 -4.13 -5.50 8.41
CA SER A 95 -5.50 -5.83 8.80
C SER A 95 -5.93 -7.17 8.22
N ALA A 96 -6.83 -7.83 8.94
CA ALA A 96 -7.62 -8.96 8.46
C ALA A 96 -9.07 -8.70 8.83
N VAL A 97 -9.92 -8.50 7.86
CA VAL A 97 -11.33 -8.15 8.02
C VAL A 97 -12.22 -9.14 7.27
N TYR A 98 -13.37 -9.42 7.82
CA TYR A 98 -14.31 -10.39 7.26
C TYR A 98 -15.75 -10.06 7.66
N GLY A 99 -16.69 -10.79 7.09
CA GLY A 99 -18.11 -10.60 7.35
C GLY A 99 -18.94 -10.69 6.08
N ALA A 100 -20.05 -9.97 6.03
CA ALA A 100 -20.90 -9.84 4.85
C ALA A 100 -20.71 -8.45 4.20
N LEU A 101 -20.60 -8.41 2.87
CA LEU A 101 -20.57 -7.16 2.12
C LEU A 101 -21.95 -6.52 2.11
N GLY A 102 -22.05 -5.28 2.57
CA GLY A 102 -23.26 -4.47 2.41
C GLY A 102 -23.57 -4.19 0.94
N ALA A 103 -24.80 -3.80 0.63
CA ALA A 103 -25.27 -3.60 -0.74
C ALA A 103 -24.42 -2.60 -1.56
N GLN A 104 -23.89 -1.54 -0.93
CA GLN A 104 -23.04 -0.58 -1.60
C GLN A 104 -21.66 -1.19 -1.95
N ALA A 105 -21.05 -1.92 -1.02
CA ALA A 105 -19.78 -2.60 -1.26
C ALA A 105 -19.91 -3.68 -2.34
N GLN A 106 -21.02 -4.44 -2.34
CA GLN A 106 -21.31 -5.40 -3.43
C GLN A 106 -21.39 -4.69 -4.79
N ARG A 107 -22.13 -3.58 -4.90
CA ARG A 107 -22.21 -2.79 -6.16
C ARG A 107 -20.85 -2.27 -6.62
N SER A 108 -20.07 -1.75 -5.70
CA SER A 108 -18.71 -1.24 -6.01
C SER A 108 -17.78 -2.35 -6.50
N LEU A 109 -17.91 -3.54 -5.94
CA LEU A 109 -17.12 -4.70 -6.33
C LEU A 109 -17.57 -5.27 -7.68
N THR A 110 -18.88 -5.45 -7.87
CA THR A 110 -19.45 -6.04 -9.10
C THR A 110 -19.39 -5.12 -10.30
N ALA A 111 -19.29 -3.79 -10.11
CA ALA A 111 -19.07 -2.83 -11.19
C ALA A 111 -17.74 -3.07 -11.94
N ARG A 112 -16.80 -3.77 -11.33
CA ARG A 112 -15.47 -4.04 -11.87
C ARG A 112 -15.25 -5.50 -12.26
N ARG A 113 -15.94 -6.41 -11.60
CA ARG A 113 -15.85 -7.85 -11.82
C ARG A 113 -17.19 -8.49 -11.51
N GLU A 114 -17.78 -9.15 -12.49
CA GLU A 114 -18.97 -9.94 -12.23
C GLU A 114 -18.62 -11.14 -11.31
N ILE A 115 -19.31 -11.25 -10.18
CA ILE A 115 -19.17 -12.36 -9.22
C ILE A 115 -20.55 -12.99 -9.07
N ALA A 116 -20.79 -14.03 -9.84
CA ALA A 116 -22.06 -14.74 -9.77
C ALA A 116 -22.24 -15.42 -8.41
N GLY A 117 -23.41 -15.24 -7.79
CA GLY A 117 -23.72 -15.79 -6.45
C GLY A 117 -23.39 -14.86 -5.29
N LEU A 118 -22.69 -13.74 -5.49
CA LEU A 118 -22.33 -12.82 -4.42
C LEU A 118 -23.53 -12.21 -3.69
N ALA A 119 -24.67 -12.05 -4.38
CA ALA A 119 -25.91 -11.57 -3.78
C ALA A 119 -26.54 -12.60 -2.83
N ASP A 120 -26.35 -13.89 -3.12
CA ASP A 120 -26.90 -15.00 -2.31
C ASP A 120 -26.00 -15.33 -1.12
N ASP A 121 -24.67 -15.20 -1.29
CA ASP A 121 -23.69 -15.37 -0.22
C ASP A 121 -22.66 -14.24 -0.26
N PRO A 122 -22.93 -13.11 0.43
CA PRO A 122 -22.09 -11.93 0.40
C PRO A 122 -20.87 -12.00 1.34
N ARG A 123 -20.53 -13.17 1.87
CA ARG A 123 -19.37 -13.32 2.73
C ARG A 123 -18.09 -12.91 2.02
N PHE A 124 -17.22 -12.27 2.77
CA PHE A 124 -15.89 -11.89 2.30
C PHE A 124 -14.84 -12.02 3.39
N TRP A 125 -13.62 -12.09 2.97
CA TRP A 125 -12.44 -11.93 3.79
C TRP A 125 -11.41 -11.13 3.00
N ALA A 126 -10.73 -10.21 3.68
CA ALA A 126 -9.64 -9.44 3.10
C ALA A 126 -8.54 -9.24 4.14
N SER A 127 -7.31 -9.45 3.75
CA SER A 127 -6.15 -9.10 4.56
C SER A 127 -5.09 -8.44 3.70
N GLY A 128 -4.28 -7.57 4.32
CA GLY A 128 -3.23 -6.88 3.62
C GLY A 128 -2.40 -6.00 4.53
N ILE A 129 -1.32 -5.51 3.95
CA ILE A 129 -0.44 -4.49 4.51
C ILE A 129 -0.57 -3.21 3.70
N SER A 130 -0.55 -2.06 4.37
CA SER A 130 -0.51 -0.74 3.75
C SER A 130 0.49 0.14 4.47
N LEU A 131 1.30 0.85 3.71
CA LEU A 131 2.38 1.71 4.19
C LEU A 131 2.37 3.05 3.46
N VAL A 132 2.59 4.11 4.20
CA VAL A 132 3.02 5.41 3.65
C VAL A 132 4.10 6.01 4.54
N ALA A 133 5.18 6.50 3.93
CA ALA A 133 6.27 7.18 4.62
C ALA A 133 6.42 8.63 4.13
N HIS A 134 6.42 9.58 5.07
CA HIS A 134 6.69 10.99 4.88
C HIS A 134 7.99 11.37 5.58
N MET A 135 8.99 11.70 4.78
CA MET A 135 10.35 11.99 5.24
C MET A 135 10.50 13.45 5.69
N ARG A 136 11.44 13.71 6.61
CA ARG A 136 11.80 15.08 6.97
C ARG A 136 12.51 15.80 5.83
N SER A 137 13.54 15.16 5.29
CA SER A 137 14.29 15.72 4.16
C SER A 137 13.45 15.73 2.88
N PRO A 138 13.35 16.85 2.17
CA PRO A 138 12.77 16.91 0.84
C PRO A 138 13.56 16.16 -0.21
N ARG A 139 14.84 15.83 0.06
CA ARG A 139 15.70 15.03 -0.82
C ARG A 139 15.33 13.56 -0.86
N VAL A 140 14.67 13.07 0.20
CA VAL A 140 14.20 11.69 0.27
C VAL A 140 12.74 11.63 -0.18
N PRO A 141 12.42 10.83 -1.20
CA PRO A 141 11.05 10.68 -1.69
C PRO A 141 10.08 10.18 -0.61
N ALA A 142 8.85 10.68 -0.62
CA ALA A 142 7.76 9.97 0.04
C ALA A 142 7.45 8.69 -0.76
N VAL A 143 6.89 7.69 -0.09
CA VAL A 143 6.62 6.39 -0.71
C VAL A 143 5.34 5.79 -0.15
N HIS A 144 4.65 5.06 -1.00
CA HIS A 144 3.51 4.22 -0.65
C HIS A 144 3.79 2.78 -1.09
N MET A 145 3.30 1.82 -0.32
CA MET A 145 3.22 0.42 -0.69
C MET A 145 1.99 -0.22 -0.06
N ASN A 146 1.30 -1.05 -0.79
CA ASN A 146 0.32 -1.96 -0.25
C ASN A 146 0.36 -3.31 -0.98
N THR A 147 -0.03 -4.36 -0.28
CA THR A 147 -0.38 -5.65 -0.88
C THR A 147 -1.52 -6.26 -0.08
N ARG A 148 -2.42 -6.95 -0.78
CA ARG A 148 -3.59 -7.54 -0.14
C ARG A 148 -4.06 -8.80 -0.88
N MET A 149 -4.76 -9.67 -0.15
CA MET A 149 -5.59 -10.74 -0.68
C MET A 149 -7.05 -10.44 -0.37
N PHE A 150 -7.92 -10.64 -1.34
CA PHE A 150 -9.37 -10.59 -1.18
C PHE A 150 -9.96 -11.95 -1.55
N TRP A 151 -10.94 -12.39 -0.77
CA TRP A 151 -11.61 -13.66 -0.96
C TRP A 151 -13.13 -13.51 -0.78
N THR A 152 -13.87 -14.26 -1.58
CA THR A 152 -15.29 -14.56 -1.42
C THR A 152 -15.50 -16.07 -1.60
N PRO A 153 -16.66 -16.66 -1.27
CA PRO A 153 -16.94 -18.06 -1.58
C PRO A 153 -16.84 -18.43 -3.06
N PHE A 154 -16.79 -17.44 -3.94
CA PHE A 154 -16.84 -17.63 -5.40
C PHE A 154 -15.53 -17.33 -6.12
N CYS A 155 -14.68 -16.52 -5.55
CA CYS A 155 -13.41 -16.13 -6.15
C CYS A 155 -12.47 -15.48 -5.14
N TRP A 156 -11.20 -15.44 -5.52
CA TRP A 156 -10.16 -14.73 -4.80
C TRP A 156 -9.26 -13.96 -5.78
N TRP A 157 -8.51 -13.01 -5.30
CA TRP A 157 -7.48 -12.30 -6.04
C TRP A 157 -6.52 -11.58 -5.10
N PHE A 158 -5.36 -11.26 -5.63
CA PHE A 158 -4.41 -10.36 -5.00
C PHE A 158 -4.47 -8.97 -5.65
N GLY A 159 -4.02 -7.99 -4.91
CA GLY A 159 -3.81 -6.64 -5.40
C GLY A 159 -2.78 -5.94 -4.55
N GLY A 160 -2.28 -4.83 -5.08
CA GLY A 160 -1.32 -4.01 -4.39
C GLY A 160 -0.48 -3.20 -5.36
N GLY A 161 0.54 -2.57 -4.82
CA GLY A 161 1.46 -1.78 -5.58
C GLY A 161 2.38 -0.96 -4.68
N THR A 162 3.29 -0.26 -5.32
CA THR A 162 4.16 0.71 -4.70
C THR A 162 4.40 1.85 -5.67
N ASP A 163 4.49 3.07 -5.17
CA ASP A 163 4.84 4.24 -5.96
C ASP A 163 5.75 5.20 -5.19
N LEU A 164 6.68 5.81 -5.93
CA LEU A 164 7.67 6.74 -5.41
C LEU A 164 7.25 8.19 -5.70
N ASN A 165 7.31 9.04 -4.68
CA ASN A 165 6.85 10.43 -4.75
C ASN A 165 7.99 11.39 -4.37
N PRO A 166 8.96 11.65 -5.26
CA PRO A 166 10.03 12.59 -5.00
C PRO A 166 9.51 14.04 -4.98
N MET A 167 10.04 14.82 -4.06
CA MET A 167 9.84 16.27 -4.01
C MET A 167 10.93 17.00 -4.80
N VAL A 168 12.14 16.46 -4.75
CA VAL A 168 13.25 16.79 -5.66
C VAL A 168 13.50 15.56 -6.51
N GLU A 169 13.20 15.65 -7.79
CA GLU A 169 13.36 14.51 -8.69
C GLU A 169 14.82 14.25 -9.01
N VAL A 170 15.25 13.00 -8.83
CA VAL A 170 16.56 12.48 -9.20
C VAL A 170 16.37 11.32 -10.16
N ALA A 171 16.75 11.50 -11.41
CA ALA A 171 16.52 10.52 -12.47
C ALA A 171 17.16 9.15 -12.18
N GLU A 172 18.33 9.14 -11.52
CA GLU A 172 19.01 7.92 -11.11
C GLU A 172 18.19 7.11 -10.09
N ASP A 173 17.58 7.77 -9.11
CA ASP A 173 16.75 7.12 -8.09
C ASP A 173 15.45 6.58 -8.69
N THR A 174 14.84 7.34 -9.59
CA THR A 174 13.67 6.90 -10.36
C THR A 174 14.01 5.64 -11.17
N ALA A 175 15.11 5.66 -11.91
CA ALA A 175 15.56 4.51 -12.70
C ALA A 175 15.89 3.31 -11.81
N PHE A 176 16.58 3.52 -10.69
CA PHE A 176 16.90 2.47 -9.71
C PHE A 176 15.64 1.81 -9.16
N PHE A 177 14.69 2.61 -8.69
CA PHE A 177 13.41 2.12 -8.14
C PHE A 177 12.67 1.23 -9.14
N HIS A 178 12.49 1.72 -10.36
CA HIS A 178 11.82 0.98 -11.43
C HIS A 178 12.57 -0.29 -11.84
N ASN A 179 13.90 -0.26 -11.89
CA ASN A 179 14.72 -1.42 -12.23
C ASN A 179 14.64 -2.52 -11.16
N VAL A 180 14.58 -2.17 -9.88
CA VAL A 180 14.40 -3.15 -8.80
C VAL A 180 13.04 -3.82 -8.92
N LEU A 181 11.96 -3.04 -9.10
CA LEU A 181 10.62 -3.58 -9.28
C LEU A 181 10.54 -4.50 -10.52
N LYS A 182 11.11 -4.07 -11.63
CA LYS A 182 11.14 -4.89 -12.85
C LYS A 182 11.83 -6.22 -12.62
N ARG A 183 13.02 -6.21 -12.02
CA ARG A 183 13.78 -7.44 -11.74
C ARG A 183 13.05 -8.39 -10.79
N ALA A 184 12.25 -7.86 -9.87
CA ALA A 184 11.47 -8.68 -8.96
C ALA A 184 10.25 -9.34 -9.63
N LEU A 185 9.64 -8.67 -10.61
CA LEU A 185 8.42 -9.14 -11.25
C LEU A 185 8.67 -9.99 -12.51
N ASP A 186 9.74 -9.72 -13.27
CA ASP A 186 10.08 -10.43 -14.51
C ASP A 186 10.16 -11.98 -14.36
N PRO A 187 10.64 -12.56 -13.23
CA PRO A 187 10.65 -14.01 -13.05
C PRO A 187 9.26 -14.66 -13.00
N HIS A 188 8.22 -13.90 -12.65
CA HIS A 188 6.84 -14.36 -12.61
C HIS A 188 6.17 -14.27 -14.00
N ASP A 189 6.33 -13.13 -14.66
CA ASP A 189 5.96 -12.91 -16.06
C ASP A 189 6.60 -11.59 -16.55
N PRO A 190 7.41 -11.60 -17.62
CA PRO A 190 8.01 -10.37 -18.17
C PRO A 190 6.99 -9.29 -18.59
N GLY A 191 5.72 -9.66 -18.82
CA GLY A 191 4.63 -8.76 -19.12
C GLY A 191 4.04 -8.05 -17.89
N TYR A 192 4.31 -8.52 -16.67
CA TYR A 192 3.71 -7.93 -15.47
C TYR A 192 4.24 -6.52 -15.20
N TYR A 193 5.55 -6.32 -15.23
CA TYR A 193 6.10 -5.01 -14.96
C TYR A 193 5.56 -3.92 -15.92
N PRO A 194 5.64 -4.03 -17.25
CA PRO A 194 5.12 -2.99 -18.13
C PRO A 194 3.60 -2.79 -17.97
N ARG A 195 2.84 -3.87 -17.77
CA ARG A 195 1.38 -3.80 -17.56
C ARG A 195 1.04 -3.05 -16.27
N TYR A 196 1.67 -3.41 -15.16
CA TYR A 196 1.34 -2.83 -13.86
C TYR A 196 1.96 -1.45 -13.65
N LYS A 197 3.07 -1.14 -14.35
CA LYS A 197 3.58 0.22 -14.44
C LYS A 197 2.60 1.14 -15.15
N ALA A 198 2.12 0.77 -16.33
CA ALA A 198 1.13 1.55 -17.05
C ALA A 198 -0.17 1.77 -16.23
N TRP A 199 -0.58 0.75 -15.46
CA TRP A 199 -1.72 0.88 -14.57
C TRP A 199 -1.43 1.83 -13.40
N ALA A 200 -0.25 1.78 -12.81
CA ALA A 200 0.17 2.72 -11.77
C ALA A 200 0.18 4.16 -12.27
N ASP A 201 0.72 4.39 -13.47
CA ASP A 201 0.79 5.72 -14.10
C ASP A 201 -0.61 6.33 -14.29
N ASP A 202 -1.61 5.54 -14.72
CA ASP A 202 -3.00 6.01 -14.80
C ASP A 202 -3.67 6.16 -13.41
N TYR A 203 -3.44 5.20 -12.51
CA TYR A 203 -4.09 5.20 -11.19
C TYR A 203 -3.68 6.38 -10.33
N PHE A 204 -2.37 6.70 -10.28
CA PHE A 204 -1.81 7.73 -9.43
C PHE A 204 -1.85 9.15 -10.04
N MET A 205 -2.73 9.37 -11.03
CA MET A 205 -2.99 10.70 -11.57
C MET A 205 -3.88 11.53 -10.65
N ILE A 206 -3.47 12.75 -10.35
CA ILE A 206 -4.26 13.78 -9.68
C ILE A 206 -5.07 14.49 -10.76
N ARG A 207 -6.24 13.95 -11.09
CA ARG A 207 -6.98 14.29 -12.31
C ARG A 207 -7.40 15.76 -12.40
N HIS A 208 -7.79 16.38 -11.29
CA HIS A 208 -8.20 17.79 -11.29
C HIS A 208 -7.04 18.77 -11.51
N TRP A 209 -5.79 18.31 -11.35
CA TRP A 209 -4.60 19.06 -11.71
C TRP A 209 -3.95 18.58 -13.01
N ASN A 210 -4.40 17.45 -13.55
CA ASN A 210 -3.78 16.77 -14.70
C ASN A 210 -2.28 16.54 -14.51
N GLU A 211 -1.88 16.15 -13.31
CA GLU A 211 -0.49 15.85 -12.96
C GLU A 211 -0.33 14.51 -12.25
N ALA A 212 0.82 13.88 -12.38
CA ALA A 212 1.15 12.66 -11.66
C ALA A 212 1.44 12.96 -10.18
N ARG A 213 1.03 12.05 -9.28
CA ARG A 213 1.37 12.13 -7.86
C ARG A 213 2.87 12.05 -7.60
N GLY A 214 3.57 11.23 -8.37
CA GLY A 214 5.01 10.98 -8.30
C GLY A 214 5.53 10.41 -9.61
N VAL A 215 6.59 9.64 -9.55
CA VAL A 215 7.24 9.00 -10.72
C VAL A 215 6.67 7.61 -11.04
N GLY A 216 5.55 7.25 -10.40
CA GLY A 216 4.89 5.97 -10.58
C GLY A 216 5.57 4.83 -9.83
N GLY A 217 5.37 3.63 -10.31
CA GLY A 217 5.80 2.39 -9.72
C GLY A 217 5.09 1.22 -10.39
N VAL A 218 4.46 0.35 -9.62
CA VAL A 218 3.59 -0.74 -10.10
C VAL A 218 2.29 -0.78 -9.31
N PHE A 219 1.19 -1.13 -9.98
CA PHE A 219 -0.11 -1.29 -9.34
C PHE A 219 -0.96 -2.35 -10.04
N CYS A 220 -1.59 -3.21 -9.26
CA CYS A 220 -2.62 -4.14 -9.71
C CYS A 220 -3.73 -4.24 -8.65
N ASP A 221 -4.95 -4.60 -9.08
CA ASP A 221 -6.10 -4.63 -8.16
C ASP A 221 -6.98 -5.87 -8.34
N ASP A 222 -6.57 -6.79 -9.20
CA ASP A 222 -7.35 -7.98 -9.58
C ASP A 222 -6.46 -9.14 -10.07
N HIS A 223 -5.23 -9.23 -9.56
CA HIS A 223 -4.29 -10.26 -9.97
C HIS A 223 -4.78 -11.64 -9.54
N CYS A 224 -5.13 -12.47 -10.50
CA CYS A 224 -5.57 -13.84 -10.31
C CYS A 224 -5.34 -14.61 -11.61
N THR A 225 -4.38 -15.54 -11.62
CA THR A 225 -4.11 -16.43 -12.75
C THR A 225 -4.90 -17.75 -12.63
N GLY A 226 -5.45 -18.03 -11.45
CA GLY A 226 -6.07 -19.29 -11.07
C GLY A 226 -5.12 -20.25 -10.34
N ASP A 227 -3.83 -19.91 -10.25
CA ASP A 227 -2.83 -20.58 -9.43
C ASP A 227 -2.50 -19.71 -8.22
N TRP A 228 -3.04 -20.05 -7.05
CA TRP A 228 -2.86 -19.28 -5.84
C TRP A 228 -1.38 -19.20 -5.40
N GLU A 229 -0.63 -20.28 -5.54
CA GLU A 229 0.78 -20.30 -5.16
C GLU A 229 1.63 -19.36 -6.03
N ALA A 230 1.40 -19.36 -7.33
CA ALA A 230 2.05 -18.45 -8.26
C ALA A 230 1.69 -16.99 -7.98
N ASP A 231 0.40 -16.70 -7.76
CA ASP A 231 -0.09 -15.35 -7.49
C ASP A 231 0.37 -14.85 -6.12
N PHE A 232 0.43 -15.71 -5.12
CA PHE A 232 0.99 -15.36 -3.81
C PHE A 232 2.51 -15.15 -3.88
N ALA A 233 3.24 -15.96 -4.65
CA ALA A 233 4.67 -15.76 -4.87
C ALA A 233 4.96 -14.42 -5.56
N PHE A 234 4.19 -14.05 -6.58
CA PHE A 234 4.24 -12.73 -7.22
C PHE A 234 3.97 -11.60 -6.22
N THR A 235 2.93 -11.74 -5.40
CA THR A 235 2.55 -10.73 -4.41
C THR A 235 3.65 -10.54 -3.37
N ARG A 236 4.28 -11.64 -2.93
CA ARG A 236 5.44 -11.58 -2.02
C ARG A 236 6.63 -10.89 -2.67
N ALA A 237 6.96 -11.23 -3.90
CA ALA A 237 8.06 -10.60 -4.63
C ALA A 237 7.87 -9.08 -4.76
N MET A 238 6.65 -8.62 -5.05
CA MET A 238 6.32 -7.20 -5.10
C MET A 238 6.49 -6.51 -3.75
N GLY A 239 6.01 -7.12 -2.66
CA GLY A 239 6.13 -6.55 -1.31
C GLY A 239 7.59 -6.54 -0.79
N GLU A 240 8.38 -7.56 -1.11
CA GLU A 240 9.80 -7.65 -0.73
C GLU A 240 10.65 -6.66 -1.52
N ALA A 241 10.38 -6.51 -2.82
CA ALA A 241 11.06 -5.55 -3.68
C ALA A 241 10.94 -4.09 -3.20
N PHE A 242 9.91 -3.76 -2.42
CA PHE A 242 9.76 -2.46 -1.80
C PHE A 242 10.97 -2.08 -0.94
N LEU A 243 11.42 -2.97 -0.06
CA LEU A 243 12.58 -2.71 0.78
C LEU A 243 13.86 -2.54 -0.04
N ASP A 244 14.07 -3.41 -1.01
CA ASP A 244 15.24 -3.39 -1.89
C ASP A 244 15.27 -2.13 -2.80
N ALA A 245 14.10 -1.59 -3.14
CA ALA A 245 13.98 -0.40 -3.96
C ALA A 245 14.09 0.89 -3.15
N TYR A 246 13.50 0.94 -1.96
CA TYR A 246 13.36 2.21 -1.22
C TYR A 246 14.50 2.48 -0.24
N ILE A 247 14.94 1.48 0.53
CA ILE A 247 15.97 1.67 1.55
C ILE A 247 17.28 2.27 0.98
N PRO A 248 17.83 1.77 -0.16
CA PRO A 248 19.05 2.35 -0.72
C PRO A 248 18.88 3.79 -1.19
N ILE A 249 17.68 4.20 -1.59
CA ILE A 249 17.39 5.60 -1.94
C ILE A 249 17.45 6.48 -0.68
N VAL A 250 16.81 6.02 0.40
CA VAL A 250 16.85 6.74 1.68
C VAL A 250 18.28 6.91 2.16
N GLU A 251 19.06 5.83 2.23
CA GLU A 251 20.45 5.82 2.68
C GLU A 251 21.36 6.76 1.87
N ARG A 252 21.12 6.89 0.57
CA ARG A 252 21.87 7.81 -0.30
C ARG A 252 21.52 9.27 -0.09
N ARG A 253 20.27 9.59 0.25
CA ARG A 253 19.73 10.95 0.22
C ARG A 253 19.48 11.57 1.58
N MET A 254 19.41 10.77 2.67
CA MET A 254 18.98 11.27 3.97
C MET A 254 19.92 12.31 4.58
N ASP A 255 21.24 12.24 4.28
CA ASP A 255 22.25 13.18 4.74
C ASP A 255 22.53 14.35 3.79
N GLU A 256 21.88 14.38 2.62
CA GLU A 256 22.03 15.48 1.68
C GLU A 256 21.48 16.80 2.25
N PRO A 257 22.23 17.92 2.11
CA PRO A 257 21.71 19.22 2.53
C PRO A 257 20.56 19.65 1.62
N TRP A 258 19.62 20.35 2.21
CA TRP A 258 18.44 20.85 1.53
C TRP A 258 18.13 22.30 1.94
N THR A 259 17.31 22.99 1.17
CA THR A 259 16.98 24.40 1.34
C THR A 259 15.55 24.57 1.85
N GLU A 260 15.24 25.73 2.46
CA GLU A 260 13.88 26.08 2.85
C GLU A 260 12.91 26.12 1.65
N ALA A 261 13.39 26.46 0.46
CA ALA A 261 12.58 26.43 -0.76
C ALA A 261 12.18 24.99 -1.14
N GLU A 262 13.10 24.02 -1.01
CA GLU A 262 12.79 22.60 -1.23
C GLU A 262 11.84 22.07 -0.16
N ARG A 263 11.98 22.51 1.11
CA ARG A 263 11.03 22.19 2.17
C ARG A 263 9.65 22.74 1.87
N ALA A 264 9.53 23.99 1.47
CA ALA A 264 8.27 24.60 1.08
C ALA A 264 7.61 23.85 -0.09
N HIS A 265 8.40 23.45 -1.10
CA HIS A 265 7.93 22.63 -2.21
C HIS A 265 7.44 21.26 -1.73
N GLN A 266 8.16 20.61 -0.81
CA GLN A 266 7.72 19.35 -0.21
C GLN A 266 6.34 19.48 0.46
N LEU A 267 6.12 20.56 1.22
CA LEU A 267 4.83 20.79 1.88
C LEU A 267 3.70 21.01 0.88
N PHE A 268 3.96 21.73 -0.21
CA PHE A 268 3.03 21.90 -1.32
C PHE A 268 2.70 20.54 -1.98
N ARG A 269 3.70 19.74 -2.32
CA ARG A 269 3.50 18.41 -2.92
C ARG A 269 2.75 17.45 -1.99
N ARG A 270 2.92 17.60 -0.68
CA ARG A 270 2.13 16.87 0.32
C ARG A 270 0.64 17.25 0.29
N GLY A 271 0.30 18.50 -0.05
CA GLY A 271 -1.07 18.91 -0.35
C GLY A 271 -1.66 18.10 -1.51
N ARG A 272 -0.92 17.99 -2.62
CA ARG A 272 -1.30 17.15 -3.77
C ARG A 272 -1.48 15.69 -3.41
N TYR A 273 -0.59 15.15 -2.57
CA TYR A 273 -0.69 13.79 -2.05
C TYR A 273 -1.98 13.58 -1.22
N ALA A 274 -2.29 14.52 -0.33
CA ALA A 274 -3.50 14.46 0.49
C ALA A 274 -4.77 14.54 -0.37
N GLU A 275 -4.80 15.42 -1.37
CA GLU A 275 -5.92 15.52 -2.33
C GLU A 275 -6.15 14.19 -3.06
N PHE A 276 -5.09 13.55 -3.57
CA PHE A 276 -5.22 12.25 -4.21
C PHE A 276 -5.83 11.21 -3.26
N ASN A 277 -5.30 11.09 -2.05
CA ASN A 277 -5.75 10.09 -1.10
C ASN A 277 -7.20 10.29 -0.66
N LEU A 278 -7.64 11.53 -0.46
CA LEU A 278 -9.01 11.81 -0.03
C LEU A 278 -10.04 11.75 -1.17
N VAL A 279 -9.64 12.10 -2.40
CA VAL A 279 -10.58 12.23 -3.52
C VAL A 279 -10.59 10.99 -4.41
N TYR A 280 -9.44 10.38 -4.68
CA TYR A 280 -9.29 9.36 -5.71
C TYR A 280 -8.91 7.99 -5.19
N ASP A 281 -8.22 7.90 -4.03
CA ASP A 281 -7.76 6.60 -3.54
C ASP A 281 -8.90 5.69 -3.14
N ARG A 282 -9.01 4.56 -3.85
CA ARG A 282 -10.08 3.58 -3.64
C ARG A 282 -9.97 2.90 -2.29
N GLY A 283 -8.75 2.66 -1.82
CA GLY A 283 -8.50 2.06 -0.52
C GLY A 283 -8.98 2.94 0.63
N THR A 284 -8.67 4.22 0.59
CA THR A 284 -9.15 5.22 1.56
C THR A 284 -10.68 5.29 1.57
N ARG A 285 -11.30 5.40 0.40
CA ARG A 285 -12.76 5.46 0.28
C ARG A 285 -13.43 4.19 0.81
N PHE A 286 -12.96 3.03 0.36
CA PHE A 286 -13.49 1.75 0.82
C PHE A 286 -13.35 1.61 2.34
N GLY A 287 -12.19 1.95 2.91
CA GLY A 287 -11.98 1.89 4.34
C GLY A 287 -12.96 2.77 5.13
N LEU A 288 -13.16 4.01 4.71
CA LEU A 288 -14.09 4.94 5.37
C LEU A 288 -15.56 4.51 5.19
N GLU A 289 -15.95 4.04 4.02
CA GLU A 289 -17.32 3.61 3.71
C GLU A 289 -17.70 2.27 4.37
N THR A 290 -16.73 1.42 4.71
CA THR A 290 -16.98 0.09 5.27
C THR A 290 -16.70 -0.03 6.77
N GLY A 291 -16.57 1.10 7.48
CA GLY A 291 -16.45 1.11 8.94
C GLY A 291 -15.08 0.71 9.48
N HIS A 292 -14.02 0.82 8.67
CA HIS A 292 -12.65 0.69 9.19
C HIS A 292 -12.34 1.85 10.13
N ASN A 293 -11.41 1.64 11.06
CA ASN A 293 -10.98 2.68 11.98
C ASN A 293 -10.41 3.89 11.17
N PRO A 294 -11.02 5.10 11.27
CA PRO A 294 -10.59 6.26 10.49
C PRO A 294 -9.14 6.67 10.76
N GLU A 295 -8.64 6.51 11.99
CA GLU A 295 -7.24 6.80 12.32
C GLU A 295 -6.28 5.90 11.53
N ALA A 296 -6.65 4.63 11.37
CA ALA A 296 -5.86 3.67 10.59
C ALA A 296 -5.93 3.96 9.08
N VAL A 297 -7.09 4.35 8.57
CA VAL A 297 -7.28 4.70 7.14
C VAL A 297 -6.54 5.99 6.81
N LEU A 298 -6.68 7.03 7.64
CA LEU A 298 -6.10 8.36 7.41
C LEU A 298 -4.62 8.46 7.88
N MET A 299 -4.02 7.35 8.30
CA MET A 299 -2.60 7.33 8.65
C MET A 299 -1.70 7.71 7.46
N SER A 300 -2.18 7.48 6.23
CA SER A 300 -1.49 7.80 4.98
C SER A 300 -1.27 9.30 4.75
N LEU A 301 -2.04 10.15 5.40
CA LEU A 301 -1.92 11.58 5.22
C LEU A 301 -0.63 12.13 5.84
N PRO A 302 0.03 13.11 5.18
CA PRO A 302 1.22 13.76 5.73
C PRO A 302 0.89 14.51 7.04
N PRO A 303 1.87 14.68 7.94
CA PRO A 303 1.63 15.37 9.21
C PRO A 303 1.39 16.89 9.04
N VAL A 304 2.00 17.45 7.99
CA VAL A 304 1.87 18.87 7.59
C VAL A 304 1.85 18.93 6.07
N ALA A 305 0.97 19.75 5.54
CA ALA A 305 0.86 20.06 4.12
C ALA A 305 0.47 21.53 3.95
N THR A 306 0.74 22.12 2.79
CA THR A 306 0.31 23.48 2.46
C THR A 306 -0.42 23.51 1.13
N TRP A 307 -1.33 24.45 1.02
CA TRP A 307 -2.02 24.83 -0.22
C TRP A 307 -1.75 26.29 -0.51
N PRO A 308 -1.68 26.71 -1.80
CA PRO A 308 -1.51 28.11 -2.19
C PRO A 308 -2.69 28.97 -1.77
#